data_5704577b66c52cb3802b74ec084ad2ea
#
_entry.id   5704577b66c52cb3802b74ec084ad2ea
#
_cell.length_a   1.000
_cell.length_b   1.000
_cell.length_c   1.000
_cell.angle_alpha   90.00
_cell.angle_beta   90.00
_cell.angle_gamma   90.00
#
_symmetry.space_group_name_H-M   'P 1'
#
loop_
_entity.id
_entity.type
_entity.pdbx_description
1 polymer ?
#
loop_
_entity_poly.entity_id
_entity_poly.type
_entity_poly.pdbx_seq_one_letter_code
_entity_poly.pdbx_strand_id
1 'polypeptide(L)'
;MTLQLRFRLSLAVLCTVLIASALVVLSEAQSKETWNAPAAEAQKKNPVAATESALAAGQKIYSKTCAMCHGKTGDADGPAVIELNIHPAKLSDPKLATESDGALFWKITTGKKPMPAYGKRLSETDRWNLVNYIRTLPKR
;
A
#
# COMPACT_ATOMS: atom_id res chain seq x y z
N MET A 1 0.13 -27.28 54.65
CA MET A 1 -0.04 -26.18 53.69
C MET A 1 -1.54 -25.86 53.67
N THR A 2 -1.94 -24.72 54.22
CA THR A 2 -3.34 -24.40 54.50
C THR A 2 -4.16 -24.18 53.22
N LEU A 3 -5.44 -24.50 53.25
CA LEU A 3 -6.39 -24.34 52.14
C LEU A 3 -6.33 -22.90 51.54
N GLN A 4 -6.13 -21.92 52.36
CA GLN A 4 -5.96 -20.51 52.02
C GLN A 4 -4.74 -20.24 51.08
N LEU A 5 -3.63 -20.94 51.31
CA LEU A 5 -2.41 -20.77 50.51
C LEU A 5 -2.60 -21.38 49.12
N ARG A 6 -3.27 -22.52 49.04
CA ARG A 6 -3.60 -23.16 47.74
C ARG A 6 -4.53 -22.28 46.89
N PHE A 7 -5.54 -21.68 47.52
CA PHE A 7 -6.48 -20.79 46.83
C PHE A 7 -5.79 -19.54 46.30
N ARG A 8 -4.90 -18.92 47.10
CA ARG A 8 -4.12 -17.74 46.68
C ARG A 8 -3.16 -18.05 45.52
N LEU A 9 -2.50 -19.18 45.54
CA LEU A 9 -1.64 -19.64 44.46
C LEU A 9 -2.43 -19.90 43.18
N SER A 10 -3.58 -20.55 43.24
CA SER A 10 -4.43 -20.81 42.07
C SER A 10 -4.95 -19.50 41.43
N LEU A 11 -5.33 -18.53 42.26
CA LEU A 11 -5.81 -17.23 41.77
C LEU A 11 -4.67 -16.45 41.10
N ALA A 12 -3.46 -16.47 41.67
CA ALA A 12 -2.29 -15.82 41.08
C ALA A 12 -1.92 -16.41 39.72
N VAL A 13 -1.93 -17.75 39.60
CA VAL A 13 -1.66 -18.42 38.31
C VAL A 13 -2.74 -18.09 37.26
N LEU A 14 -4.01 -18.05 37.64
CA LEU A 14 -5.09 -17.70 36.74
C LEU A 14 -4.94 -16.25 36.22
N CYS A 15 -4.62 -15.31 37.12
CA CYS A 15 -4.38 -13.91 36.71
C CYS A 15 -3.18 -13.77 35.75
N THR A 16 -2.08 -14.48 36.00
CA THR A 16 -0.91 -14.43 35.11
C THR A 16 -1.20 -15.01 33.73
N VAL A 17 -1.96 -16.09 33.65
CA VAL A 17 -2.38 -16.67 32.34
C VAL A 17 -3.31 -15.72 31.56
N LEU A 18 -4.25 -15.07 32.26
CA LEU A 18 -5.16 -14.11 31.63
C LEU A 18 -4.41 -12.87 31.14
N ILE A 19 -3.43 -12.35 31.88
CA ILE A 19 -2.61 -11.22 31.46
C ILE A 19 -1.74 -11.59 30.24
N ALA A 20 -1.12 -12.77 30.28
CA ALA A 20 -0.30 -13.26 29.18
C ALA A 20 -1.11 -13.43 27.89
N SER A 21 -2.33 -13.98 27.97
CA SER A 21 -3.21 -14.13 26.81
C SER A 21 -3.68 -12.79 26.24
N ALA A 22 -3.97 -11.81 27.11
CA ALA A 22 -4.33 -10.45 26.66
C ALA A 22 -3.17 -9.75 25.94
N LEU A 23 -1.93 -9.92 26.39
CA LEU A 23 -0.74 -9.35 25.73
C LEU A 23 -0.48 -9.97 24.35
N VAL A 24 -0.74 -11.25 24.17
CA VAL A 24 -0.60 -11.92 22.86
C VAL A 24 -1.62 -11.39 21.86
N VAL A 25 -2.88 -11.21 22.27
CA VAL A 25 -3.94 -10.68 21.37
C VAL A 25 -3.66 -9.24 20.95
N LEU A 26 -3.07 -8.41 21.83
CA LEU A 26 -2.68 -7.04 21.51
C LEU A 26 -1.51 -6.96 20.50
N SER A 27 -0.62 -7.96 20.51
CA SER A 27 0.52 -8.03 19.59
C SER A 27 0.09 -8.33 18.14
N GLU A 28 -0.94 -9.13 17.92
CA GLU A 28 -1.43 -9.47 16.58
C GLU A 28 -2.21 -8.34 15.90
N ALA A 29 -2.78 -7.42 16.67
CA ALA A 29 -3.52 -6.28 16.14
C ALA A 29 -2.62 -5.21 15.48
N GLN A 30 -1.30 -5.24 15.66
CA GLN A 30 -0.35 -4.25 15.14
C GLN A 30 0.29 -4.62 13.80
N SER A 31 0.01 -5.76 13.20
CA SER A 31 0.77 -6.27 12.03
C SER A 31 0.20 -5.93 10.66
N LYS A 32 -0.87 -5.16 10.54
CA LYS A 32 -1.30 -4.61 9.25
C LYS A 32 -0.58 -3.30 8.98
N GLU A 33 0.70 -3.40 8.65
CA GLU A 33 1.48 -2.24 8.20
C GLU A 33 0.81 -1.63 6.95
N THR A 34 0.02 -0.60 7.18
CA THR A 34 -0.62 0.17 6.11
C THR A 34 0.45 0.94 5.36
N TRP A 35 0.57 0.71 4.05
CA TRP A 35 1.52 1.43 3.21
C TRP A 35 0.99 2.83 2.89
N ASN A 36 1.03 3.70 3.89
CA ASN A 36 0.58 5.07 3.80
C ASN A 36 1.76 6.01 3.57
N ALA A 37 1.57 6.98 2.69
CA ALA A 37 2.54 8.05 2.52
C ALA A 37 2.61 8.91 3.79
N PRO A 38 3.83 9.39 4.19
CA PRO A 38 3.95 10.40 5.24
C PRO A 38 3.08 11.62 4.92
N ALA A 39 2.52 12.28 5.94
CA ALA A 39 1.59 13.39 5.75
C ALA A 39 2.17 14.51 4.86
N ALA A 40 3.45 14.86 5.04
CA ALA A 40 4.12 15.86 4.21
C ALA A 40 4.20 15.46 2.73
N GLU A 41 4.39 14.18 2.43
CA GLU A 41 4.41 13.66 1.06
C GLU A 41 3.00 13.61 0.47
N ALA A 42 2.02 13.16 1.24
CA ALA A 42 0.64 13.08 0.81
C ALA A 42 0.01 14.44 0.48
N GLN A 43 0.50 15.52 1.11
CA GLN A 43 0.02 16.88 0.85
C GLN A 43 0.60 17.51 -0.43
N LYS A 44 1.62 16.91 -1.04
CA LYS A 44 2.20 17.41 -2.29
C LYS A 44 1.15 17.39 -3.40
N LYS A 45 1.02 18.52 -4.07
CA LYS A 45 0.17 18.64 -5.27
C LYS A 45 0.99 18.29 -6.50
N ASN A 46 0.34 17.71 -7.49
CA ASN A 46 0.97 17.44 -8.77
C ASN A 46 1.30 18.78 -9.48
N PRO A 47 2.57 19.10 -9.73
CA PRO A 47 2.95 20.34 -10.42
C PRO A 47 2.77 20.23 -11.94
N VAL A 48 2.52 19.02 -12.46
CA VAL A 48 2.38 18.77 -13.90
C VAL A 48 0.89 18.77 -14.26
N ALA A 49 0.48 19.70 -15.11
CA ALA A 49 -0.88 19.74 -15.64
C ALA A 49 -1.20 18.46 -16.44
N ALA A 50 -2.42 17.96 -16.34
CA ALA A 50 -2.89 16.76 -17.05
C ALA A 50 -3.21 17.08 -18.53
N THR A 51 -2.25 17.59 -19.28
CA THR A 51 -2.36 17.83 -20.71
C THR A 51 -2.37 16.53 -21.50
N GLU A 52 -2.82 16.56 -22.75
CA GLU A 52 -2.77 15.39 -23.63
C GLU A 52 -1.36 14.79 -23.73
N SER A 53 -0.34 15.64 -23.87
CA SER A 53 1.06 15.20 -23.92
C SER A 53 1.53 14.57 -22.60
N ALA A 54 1.13 15.11 -21.45
CA ALA A 54 1.45 14.55 -20.14
C ALA A 54 0.77 13.18 -19.93
N LEU A 55 -0.50 13.07 -20.34
CA LEU A 55 -1.24 11.80 -20.29
C LEU A 55 -0.63 10.75 -21.21
N ALA A 56 -0.26 11.11 -22.44
CA ALA A 56 0.40 10.21 -23.39
C ALA A 56 1.77 9.73 -22.85
N ALA A 57 2.56 10.62 -22.24
CA ALA A 57 3.82 10.26 -21.60
C ALA A 57 3.59 9.28 -20.42
N GLY A 58 2.64 9.56 -19.55
CA GLY A 58 2.24 8.70 -18.45
C GLY A 58 1.77 7.32 -18.93
N GLN A 59 0.93 7.28 -19.97
CA GLN A 59 0.45 6.03 -20.57
C GLN A 59 1.59 5.18 -21.13
N LYS A 60 2.53 5.81 -21.82
CA LYS A 60 3.70 5.11 -22.35
C LYS A 60 4.54 4.45 -21.26
N ILE A 61 4.77 5.15 -20.16
CA ILE A 61 5.51 4.61 -19.01
C ILE A 61 4.70 3.51 -18.34
N TYR A 62 3.41 3.74 -18.09
CA TYR A 62 2.52 2.77 -17.49
C TYR A 62 2.51 1.43 -18.23
N SER A 63 2.34 1.50 -19.56
CA SER A 63 2.28 0.31 -20.41
C SER A 63 3.56 -0.51 -20.40
N LYS A 64 4.73 0.14 -20.23
CA LYS A 64 6.03 -0.52 -20.21
C LYS A 64 6.42 -1.10 -18.86
N THR A 65 5.98 -0.47 -17.77
CA THR A 65 6.55 -0.74 -16.44
C THR A 65 5.52 -1.17 -15.40
N CYS A 66 4.26 -0.74 -15.52
CA CYS A 66 3.24 -0.96 -14.51
C CYS A 66 2.23 -2.03 -14.91
N ALA A 67 1.86 -2.06 -16.19
CA ALA A 67 0.81 -2.95 -16.70
C ALA A 67 1.13 -4.43 -16.55
N MET A 68 2.40 -4.83 -16.45
CA MET A 68 2.81 -6.21 -16.20
C MET A 68 2.21 -6.78 -14.91
N CYS A 69 2.03 -5.94 -13.89
CA CYS A 69 1.43 -6.33 -12.62
C CYS A 69 0.02 -5.75 -12.46
N HIS A 70 -0.15 -4.45 -12.74
CA HIS A 70 -1.42 -3.77 -12.48
C HIS A 70 -2.47 -3.97 -13.58
N GLY A 71 -2.11 -4.60 -14.71
CA GLY A 71 -3.01 -4.77 -15.85
C GLY A 71 -3.12 -3.51 -16.72
N LYS A 72 -3.64 -3.65 -17.94
CA LYS A 72 -3.78 -2.55 -18.89
C LYS A 72 -4.77 -1.49 -18.41
N THR A 73 -5.79 -1.90 -17.70
CA THR A 73 -6.88 -1.07 -17.16
C THR A 73 -6.77 -0.82 -15.66
N GLY A 74 -5.72 -1.33 -15.03
CA GLY A 74 -5.50 -1.17 -13.58
C GLY A 74 -6.26 -2.17 -12.73
N ASP A 75 -6.74 -3.27 -13.29
CA ASP A 75 -7.56 -4.28 -12.59
C ASP A 75 -6.73 -5.31 -11.83
N ALA A 76 -5.42 -5.12 -11.70
CA ALA A 76 -4.50 -6.05 -11.04
C ALA A 76 -4.43 -7.43 -11.70
N ASP A 77 -4.64 -7.49 -13.00
CA ASP A 77 -4.72 -8.68 -13.84
C ASP A 77 -3.57 -8.80 -14.85
N GLY A 78 -2.46 -8.11 -14.58
CA GLY A 78 -1.28 -8.20 -15.42
C GLY A 78 -0.67 -9.61 -15.44
N PRO A 79 0.04 -9.99 -16.53
CA PRO A 79 0.58 -11.35 -16.70
C PRO A 79 1.51 -11.79 -15.57
N ALA A 80 2.25 -10.88 -14.96
CA ALA A 80 3.14 -11.21 -13.83
C ALA A 80 2.41 -11.62 -12.54
N VAL A 81 1.11 -11.36 -12.42
CA VAL A 81 0.31 -11.69 -11.22
C VAL A 81 0.31 -13.20 -10.97
N ILE A 82 0.06 -13.98 -12.00
CA ILE A 82 0.01 -15.45 -11.91
C ILE A 82 1.42 -16.01 -11.79
N GLU A 83 2.34 -15.54 -12.64
CA GLU A 83 3.71 -16.04 -12.70
C GLU A 83 4.49 -15.87 -11.39
N LEU A 84 4.35 -14.70 -10.75
CA LEU A 84 5.06 -14.35 -9.53
C LEU A 84 4.24 -14.56 -8.25
N ASN A 85 3.00 -15.04 -8.37
CA ASN A 85 2.05 -15.18 -7.25
C ASN A 85 1.98 -13.91 -6.39
N ILE A 86 1.74 -12.78 -7.03
CA ILE A 86 1.66 -11.46 -6.38
C ILE A 86 0.24 -10.91 -6.41
N HIS A 87 -0.06 -9.99 -5.49
CA HIS A 87 -1.36 -9.34 -5.40
C HIS A 87 -1.18 -7.83 -5.42
N PRO A 88 -1.01 -7.22 -6.62
CA PRO A 88 -0.86 -5.78 -6.73
C PRO A 88 -2.16 -5.06 -6.37
N ALA A 89 -2.05 -3.80 -5.97
CA ALA A 89 -3.22 -2.97 -5.75
C ALA A 89 -4.01 -2.79 -7.05
N LYS A 90 -5.34 -2.89 -6.95
CA LYS A 90 -6.25 -2.60 -8.06
C LYS A 90 -6.35 -1.09 -8.25
N LEU A 91 -5.74 -0.55 -9.30
CA LEU A 91 -5.71 0.89 -9.58
C LEU A 91 -7.05 1.42 -10.11
N SER A 92 -7.92 0.51 -10.58
CA SER A 92 -9.30 0.81 -10.94
C SER A 92 -10.25 0.86 -9.74
N ASP A 93 -9.83 0.50 -8.52
CA ASP A 93 -10.66 0.57 -7.33
C ASP A 93 -11.07 2.03 -7.05
N PRO A 94 -12.38 2.32 -6.84
CA PRO A 94 -12.84 3.64 -6.44
C PRO A 94 -12.14 4.20 -5.19
N LYS A 95 -11.68 3.35 -4.28
CA LYS A 95 -10.91 3.76 -3.09
C LYS A 95 -9.61 4.45 -3.45
N LEU A 96 -8.99 4.12 -4.59
CA LEU A 96 -7.79 4.83 -5.03
C LEU A 96 -8.06 6.31 -5.34
N ALA A 97 -9.29 6.66 -5.71
CA ALA A 97 -9.67 8.04 -5.96
C ALA A 97 -9.58 8.91 -4.69
N THR A 98 -9.68 8.30 -3.49
CA THR A 98 -9.55 9.00 -2.22
C THR A 98 -8.09 9.25 -1.79
N GLU A 99 -7.14 8.55 -2.39
CA GLU A 99 -5.72 8.83 -2.15
C GLU A 99 -5.30 10.11 -2.86
N SER A 100 -4.47 10.93 -2.21
CA SER A 100 -3.95 12.15 -2.83
C SER A 100 -2.91 11.84 -3.92
N ASP A 101 -2.69 12.81 -4.82
CA ASP A 101 -1.65 12.68 -5.86
C ASP A 101 -0.26 12.54 -5.25
N GLY A 102 0.02 13.27 -4.16
CA GLY A 102 1.27 13.14 -3.43
C GLY A 102 1.48 11.76 -2.84
N ALA A 103 0.42 11.12 -2.34
CA ALA A 103 0.49 9.75 -1.83
C ALA A 103 0.82 8.75 -2.95
N LEU A 104 0.18 8.86 -4.11
CA LEU A 104 0.47 8.03 -5.27
C LEU A 104 1.90 8.25 -5.77
N PHE A 105 2.33 9.50 -5.88
CA PHE A 105 3.69 9.86 -6.26
C PHE A 105 4.73 9.26 -5.32
N TRP A 106 4.50 9.35 -4.01
CA TRP A 106 5.39 8.78 -3.00
C TRP A 106 5.46 7.25 -3.13
N LYS A 107 4.32 6.57 -3.29
CA LYS A 107 4.27 5.12 -3.48
C LYS A 107 5.05 4.68 -4.74
N ILE A 108 4.89 5.38 -5.85
CA ILE A 108 5.65 5.13 -7.07
C ILE A 108 7.15 5.36 -6.83
N THR A 109 7.49 6.42 -6.10
CA THR A 109 8.88 6.79 -5.83
C THR A 109 9.61 5.77 -4.98
N THR A 110 8.98 5.34 -3.88
CA THR A 110 9.61 4.50 -2.86
C THR A 110 9.46 3.00 -3.12
N GLY A 111 8.38 2.58 -3.79
CA GLY A 111 8.02 1.19 -3.95
C GLY A 111 7.75 0.50 -2.60
N LYS A 112 7.21 -0.70 -2.66
CA LYS A 112 7.11 -1.65 -1.54
C LYS A 112 7.14 -3.04 -2.14
N LYS A 113 8.13 -3.86 -1.81
CA LYS A 113 8.26 -5.22 -2.39
C LYS A 113 6.93 -5.96 -2.39
N PRO A 114 6.54 -6.58 -3.51
CA PRO A 114 7.31 -6.77 -4.75
C PRO A 114 7.33 -5.57 -5.72
N MET A 115 6.56 -4.50 -5.49
CA MET A 115 6.56 -3.30 -6.34
C MET A 115 7.92 -2.58 -6.27
N PRO A 116 8.62 -2.39 -7.42
CA PRO A 116 9.90 -1.69 -7.44
C PRO A 116 9.79 -0.21 -7.07
N ALA A 117 10.87 0.37 -6.56
CA ALA A 117 11.02 1.81 -6.40
C ALA A 117 11.42 2.46 -7.74
N TYR A 118 10.70 3.49 -8.15
CA TYR A 118 10.95 4.19 -9.42
C TYR A 118 11.67 5.54 -9.24
N GLY A 119 11.97 5.95 -8.01
CA GLY A 119 12.61 7.24 -7.73
C GLY A 119 13.95 7.47 -8.44
N LYS A 120 14.73 6.40 -8.66
CA LYS A 120 16.02 6.46 -9.40
C LYS A 120 15.90 6.05 -10.87
N ARG A 121 14.74 5.52 -11.31
CA ARG A 121 14.55 4.96 -12.65
C ARG A 121 13.78 5.90 -13.57
N LEU A 122 12.96 6.77 -13.00
CA LEU A 122 12.11 7.72 -13.70
C LEU A 122 12.38 9.12 -13.17
N SER A 123 12.34 10.11 -14.05
CA SER A 123 12.42 11.52 -13.66
C SER A 123 11.23 11.89 -12.75
N GLU A 124 11.34 12.99 -12.04
CA GLU A 124 10.23 13.49 -11.21
C GLU A 124 9.00 13.80 -12.09
N THR A 125 9.20 14.45 -13.21
CA THR A 125 8.13 14.75 -14.19
C THR A 125 7.46 13.48 -14.70
N ASP A 126 8.22 12.43 -15.02
CA ASP A 126 7.66 11.15 -15.48
C ASP A 126 6.78 10.49 -14.44
N ARG A 127 7.17 10.54 -13.18
CA ARG A 127 6.37 10.00 -12.07
C ARG A 127 5.07 10.79 -11.87
N TRP A 128 5.10 12.11 -12.04
CA TRP A 128 3.90 12.94 -12.01
C TRP A 128 2.99 12.70 -13.22
N ASN A 129 3.57 12.50 -14.42
CA ASN A 129 2.82 12.07 -15.60
C ASN A 129 2.13 10.72 -15.39
N LEU A 130 2.80 9.78 -14.70
CA LEU A 130 2.19 8.52 -14.30
C LEU A 130 0.99 8.72 -13.37
N VAL A 131 1.10 9.61 -12.38
CA VAL A 131 -0.03 9.94 -11.49
C VAL A 131 -1.21 10.47 -12.30
N ASN A 132 -0.97 11.40 -13.21
CA ASN A 132 -2.00 11.94 -14.12
C ASN A 132 -2.68 10.82 -14.92
N TYR A 133 -1.90 9.92 -15.51
CA TYR A 133 -2.46 8.80 -16.27
C TYR A 133 -3.25 7.82 -15.40
N ILE A 134 -2.75 7.44 -14.21
CA ILE A 134 -3.46 6.56 -13.29
C ILE A 134 -4.83 7.13 -12.89
N ARG A 135 -4.96 8.45 -12.81
CA ARG A 135 -6.24 9.12 -12.55
C ARG A 135 -7.26 8.94 -13.68
N THR A 136 -6.80 8.69 -14.90
CA THR A 136 -7.68 8.44 -16.05
C THR A 136 -8.15 6.99 -16.16
N LEU A 137 -7.55 6.06 -15.42
CA LEU A 137 -7.98 4.66 -15.44
C LEU A 137 -9.44 4.54 -14.97
N PRO A 138 -10.25 3.69 -15.64
CA PRO A 138 -11.65 3.53 -15.29
C PRO A 138 -11.79 3.04 -13.86
N LYS A 139 -12.76 3.57 -13.12
CA LYS A 139 -13.09 3.13 -11.75
C LYS A 139 -14.23 2.11 -11.79
N ARG A 140 -14.02 0.96 -11.13
CA ARG A 140 -14.95 -0.19 -11.13
C ARG A 140 -15.04 -0.82 -9.75
#